data_66d4157ca183bc221ba17fee1692d306
#
_entry.id   66d4157ca183bc221ba17fee1692d306
#
_cell.length_a   1.000
_cell.length_b   1.000
_cell.length_c   1.000
_cell.angle_alpha   90.00
_cell.angle_beta   90.00
_cell.angle_gamma   90.00
#
_symmetry.space_group_name_H-M   'P 1'
#
loop_
_entity.id
_entity.type
_entity.pdbx_description
1 polymer ?
#
loop_
_entity_poly.entity_id
_entity_poly.type
_entity_poly.pdbx_seq_one_letter_code
_entity_poly.pdbx_strand_id
1 'polypeptide(L)'
;MFSIKSAFVAGVLALASSTAYAQTIDVPAGTYQADVTHTNVLWSVVHFGLSNYIGRFDKISATLELDPADVTKSKLTATIDPASVSTNYPASEKSFNAEIAGEMFFDAAKFSEITFVSTAINVKDGKTGTVTGDLTFHGVTKPVTLDVTLNAALNPHPMSKKPTVGFSATGVIKRSDFGVAALVGPVSDDVKLTIETEFVAQ
;
A
#
# COMPACT_ATOMS: atom_id res chain seq x y z
N MET A 1 -74.43 -14.84 -13.01
CA MET A 1 -73.49 -15.76 -12.35
C MET A 1 -72.23 -15.81 -13.19
N PHE A 2 -71.31 -14.82 -12.98
CA PHE A 2 -70.09 -14.72 -13.79
C PHE A 2 -68.92 -15.19 -12.94
N SER A 3 -68.26 -16.25 -13.39
CA SER A 3 -67.09 -16.84 -12.73
C SER A 3 -65.80 -16.16 -13.25
N ILE A 4 -65.07 -15.46 -12.39
CA ILE A 4 -63.78 -14.86 -12.69
C ILE A 4 -62.70 -15.92 -12.40
N LYS A 5 -62.01 -16.39 -13.44
CA LYS A 5 -60.84 -17.24 -13.32
C LYS A 5 -59.62 -16.36 -13.12
N SER A 6 -59.04 -16.39 -11.91
CA SER A 6 -57.78 -15.73 -11.61
C SER A 6 -56.61 -16.56 -12.20
N ALA A 7 -55.85 -15.97 -13.10
CA ALA A 7 -54.60 -16.54 -13.60
C ALA A 7 -53.45 -16.02 -12.71
N PHE A 8 -52.78 -16.96 -12.03
CA PHE A 8 -51.52 -16.70 -11.32
C PHE A 8 -50.37 -16.69 -12.34
N VAL A 9 -49.77 -15.55 -12.56
CA VAL A 9 -48.49 -15.47 -13.30
C VAL A 9 -47.37 -15.62 -12.30
N ALA A 10 -46.68 -16.76 -12.32
CA ALA A 10 -45.47 -16.99 -11.56
C ALA A 10 -44.29 -16.30 -12.26
N GLY A 11 -43.85 -15.16 -11.75
CA GLY A 11 -42.63 -14.48 -12.22
C GLY A 11 -41.39 -15.26 -11.77
N VAL A 12 -40.64 -15.83 -12.70
CA VAL A 12 -39.33 -16.41 -12.45
C VAL A 12 -38.32 -15.27 -12.35
N LEU A 13 -37.86 -15.01 -11.13
CA LEU A 13 -36.75 -14.08 -10.89
C LEU A 13 -35.43 -14.77 -11.29
N ALA A 14 -34.90 -14.44 -12.46
CA ALA A 14 -33.55 -14.88 -12.86
C ALA A 14 -32.50 -14.08 -12.07
N LEU A 15 -31.85 -14.74 -11.11
CA LEU A 15 -30.66 -14.24 -10.48
C LEU A 15 -29.51 -14.27 -11.50
N ALA A 16 -29.20 -13.11 -12.09
CA ALA A 16 -28.02 -12.94 -12.89
C ALA A 16 -26.80 -12.95 -11.94
N SER A 17 -26.08 -14.08 -11.89
CA SER A 17 -24.78 -14.18 -11.26
C SER A 17 -23.80 -13.35 -12.09
N SER A 18 -23.42 -12.16 -11.61
CA SER A 18 -22.32 -11.41 -12.21
C SER A 18 -21.01 -12.14 -11.90
N THR A 19 -20.50 -12.89 -12.87
CA THR A 19 -19.12 -13.35 -12.84
C THR A 19 -18.23 -12.12 -12.98
N ALA A 20 -17.62 -11.69 -11.89
CA ALA A 20 -16.54 -10.72 -11.95
C ALA A 20 -15.40 -11.37 -12.75
N TYR A 21 -15.18 -10.90 -13.98
CA TYR A 21 -14.00 -11.27 -14.75
C TYR A 21 -12.80 -10.65 -14.03
N ALA A 22 -12.01 -11.49 -13.37
CA ALA A 22 -10.68 -11.08 -12.92
C ALA A 22 -9.88 -10.68 -14.17
N GLN A 23 -9.45 -9.43 -14.26
CA GLN A 23 -8.57 -8.99 -15.33
C GLN A 23 -7.27 -9.77 -15.18
N THR A 24 -6.93 -10.60 -16.14
CA THR A 24 -5.64 -11.29 -16.19
C THR A 24 -4.54 -10.25 -16.41
N ILE A 25 -3.57 -10.21 -15.52
CA ILE A 25 -2.37 -9.38 -15.67
C ILE A 25 -1.47 -10.09 -16.68
N ASP A 26 -1.22 -9.47 -17.83
CA ASP A 26 -0.46 -10.09 -18.94
C ASP A 26 1.06 -9.98 -18.70
N VAL A 27 1.51 -10.62 -17.63
CA VAL A 27 2.93 -10.84 -17.31
C VAL A 27 3.11 -12.23 -16.70
N PRO A 28 4.29 -12.84 -16.77
CA PRO A 28 4.52 -14.17 -16.19
C PRO A 28 4.38 -14.16 -14.65
N ALA A 29 3.99 -15.30 -14.10
CA ALA A 29 4.09 -15.56 -12.66
C ALA A 29 5.55 -15.62 -12.23
N GLY A 30 5.83 -15.21 -11.00
CA GLY A 30 7.18 -15.30 -10.43
C GLY A 30 7.52 -14.19 -9.48
N THR A 31 8.82 -14.09 -9.18
CA THR A 31 9.38 -13.10 -8.26
C THR A 31 9.69 -11.81 -8.99
N TYR A 32 9.20 -10.72 -8.45
CA TYR A 32 9.43 -9.36 -8.91
C TYR A 32 10.05 -8.54 -7.77
N GLN A 33 11.04 -7.72 -8.10
CA GLN A 33 11.68 -6.81 -7.14
C GLN A 33 11.28 -5.38 -7.43
N ALA A 34 11.06 -4.60 -6.38
CA ALA A 34 10.81 -3.17 -6.54
C ALA A 34 12.01 -2.49 -7.19
N ASP A 35 11.74 -1.70 -8.22
CA ASP A 35 12.72 -0.78 -8.79
C ASP A 35 12.87 0.41 -7.84
N VAL A 36 14.00 0.48 -7.15
CA VAL A 36 14.27 1.54 -6.16
C VAL A 36 14.30 2.95 -6.77
N THR A 37 14.50 3.06 -8.09
CA THR A 37 14.50 4.36 -8.80
C THR A 37 13.09 4.87 -9.09
N HIS A 38 12.09 3.96 -9.09
CA HIS A 38 10.68 4.24 -9.34
C HIS A 38 9.79 3.83 -8.16
N THR A 39 10.38 3.68 -6.96
CA THR A 39 9.64 3.35 -5.74
C THR A 39 9.74 4.49 -4.73
N ASN A 40 8.58 4.97 -4.25
CA ASN A 40 8.49 5.99 -3.24
C ASN A 40 7.49 5.57 -2.17
N VAL A 41 7.86 5.75 -0.91
CA VAL A 41 6.96 5.68 0.25
C VAL A 41 6.94 7.05 0.90
N LEU A 42 5.88 7.79 0.65
CA LEU A 42 5.62 9.11 1.22
C LEU A 42 4.70 8.96 2.43
N TRP A 43 4.98 9.74 3.45
CA TRP A 43 4.10 9.87 4.59
C TRP A 43 3.78 11.35 4.83
N SER A 44 2.60 11.64 5.36
CA SER A 44 2.24 13.00 5.74
C SER A 44 1.43 13.05 7.02
N VAL A 45 1.64 14.13 7.78
CA VAL A 45 0.93 14.47 9.01
C VAL A 45 0.41 15.90 8.94
N VAL A 46 -0.72 16.18 9.58
CA VAL A 46 -1.21 17.54 9.74
C VAL A 46 -0.42 18.23 10.85
N HIS A 47 0.23 19.36 10.54
CA HIS A 47 1.03 20.15 11.46
C HIS A 47 0.24 21.37 11.91
N PHE A 48 -0.15 21.40 13.19
CA PHE A 48 -0.95 22.45 13.84
C PHE A 48 -2.25 22.85 13.10
N GLY A 49 -2.80 21.97 12.27
CA GLY A 49 -3.96 22.29 11.41
C GLY A 49 -3.64 23.24 10.24
N LEU A 50 -2.37 23.63 10.07
CA LEU A 50 -1.95 24.63 9.09
C LEU A 50 -1.56 24.04 7.75
N SER A 51 -0.89 22.89 7.78
CA SER A 51 -0.37 22.24 6.55
C SER A 51 -0.22 20.75 6.74
N ASN A 52 -0.11 20.02 5.63
CA ASN A 52 0.38 18.65 5.64
C ASN A 52 1.91 18.68 5.51
N TYR A 53 2.61 18.25 6.56
CA TYR A 53 4.04 18.03 6.51
C TYR A 53 4.32 16.68 5.86
N ILE A 54 5.24 16.64 4.89
CA ILE A 54 5.49 15.45 4.07
C ILE A 54 6.94 15.02 4.27
N GLY A 55 7.13 13.72 4.45
CA GLY A 55 8.42 13.07 4.40
C GLY A 55 8.37 11.80 3.57
N ARG A 56 9.53 11.23 3.32
CA ARG A 56 9.69 9.97 2.59
C ARG A 56 10.83 9.17 3.19
N PHE A 57 11.01 7.96 2.68
CA PHE A 57 12.19 7.15 2.95
C PHE A 57 13.00 6.96 1.66
N ASP A 58 14.33 7.05 1.78
CA ASP A 58 15.23 6.92 0.63
C ASP A 58 15.77 5.48 0.43
N LYS A 59 15.60 4.59 1.45
CA LYS A 59 15.99 3.17 1.36
C LYS A 59 14.80 2.27 1.59
N ILE A 60 14.34 1.68 0.50
CA ILE A 60 13.18 0.80 0.44
C ILE A 60 13.57 -0.43 -0.36
N SER A 61 13.15 -1.60 0.08
CA SER A 61 13.18 -2.83 -0.71
C SER A 61 11.82 -3.51 -0.62
N ALA A 62 11.36 -4.11 -1.72
CA ALA A 62 10.16 -4.92 -1.70
C ALA A 62 10.23 -6.04 -2.72
N THR A 63 9.64 -7.17 -2.34
CA THR A 63 9.52 -8.37 -3.18
C THR A 63 8.04 -8.71 -3.34
N LEU A 64 7.62 -8.92 -4.58
CA LEU A 64 6.30 -9.37 -4.96
C LEU A 64 6.40 -10.76 -5.60
N GLU A 65 5.88 -11.78 -4.94
CA GLU A 65 5.61 -13.08 -5.55
C GLU A 65 4.27 -12.97 -6.27
N LEU A 66 4.31 -12.78 -7.58
CA LEU A 66 3.11 -12.50 -8.38
C LEU A 66 2.50 -13.79 -8.95
N ASP A 67 1.23 -14.01 -8.69
CA ASP A 67 0.38 -14.96 -9.40
C ASP A 67 -0.62 -14.17 -10.27
N PRO A 68 -0.35 -13.97 -11.58
CA PRO A 68 -1.21 -13.16 -12.44
C PRO A 68 -2.51 -13.87 -12.82
N ALA A 69 -2.61 -15.18 -12.61
CA ALA A 69 -3.84 -15.94 -12.84
C ALA A 69 -4.81 -15.80 -11.64
N ASP A 70 -4.27 -15.61 -10.44
CA ASP A 70 -5.04 -15.38 -9.24
C ASP A 70 -4.25 -14.44 -8.29
N VAL A 71 -4.38 -13.15 -8.49
CA VAL A 71 -3.63 -12.14 -7.73
C VAL A 71 -3.86 -12.22 -6.21
N THR A 72 -4.96 -12.86 -5.77
CA THR A 72 -5.22 -13.05 -4.33
C THR A 72 -4.23 -14.02 -3.68
N LYS A 73 -3.50 -14.81 -4.47
CA LYS A 73 -2.43 -15.73 -4.04
C LYS A 73 -1.05 -15.08 -4.03
N SER A 74 -0.93 -13.89 -4.58
CA SER A 74 0.34 -13.15 -4.57
C SER A 74 0.74 -12.78 -3.16
N LYS A 75 2.06 -12.56 -2.95
CA LYS A 75 2.62 -12.18 -1.65
C LYS A 75 3.52 -10.98 -1.82
N LEU A 76 3.37 -10.02 -0.93
CA LEU A 76 4.20 -8.82 -0.87
C LEU A 76 4.95 -8.78 0.46
N THR A 77 6.26 -8.56 0.37
CA THR A 77 7.10 -8.23 1.53
C THR A 77 7.85 -6.96 1.22
N ALA A 78 7.82 -5.99 2.14
CA ALA A 78 8.56 -4.75 2.02
C ALA A 78 9.35 -4.46 3.29
N THR A 79 10.52 -3.85 3.13
CA THR A 79 11.40 -3.41 4.21
C THR A 79 11.88 -1.99 3.92
N ILE A 80 11.83 -1.13 4.94
CA ILE A 80 12.24 0.27 4.88
C ILE A 80 13.24 0.51 6.01
N ASP A 81 14.35 1.20 5.70
CA ASP A 81 15.28 1.72 6.70
C ASP A 81 14.73 3.04 7.27
N PRO A 82 14.26 3.10 8.54
CA PRO A 82 13.73 4.34 9.14
C PRO A 82 14.79 5.43 9.28
N ALA A 83 16.08 5.09 9.35
CA ALA A 83 17.17 6.07 9.36
C ALA A 83 17.32 6.79 8.01
N SER A 84 16.73 6.25 6.93
CA SER A 84 16.74 6.86 5.61
C SER A 84 15.65 7.91 5.41
N VAL A 85 15.00 8.36 6.48
CA VAL A 85 13.96 9.40 6.40
C VAL A 85 14.51 10.67 5.77
N SER A 86 13.75 11.24 4.85
CA SER A 86 14.05 12.48 4.14
C SER A 86 12.83 13.39 4.18
N THR A 87 12.99 14.57 4.77
CA THR A 87 11.93 15.56 4.97
C THR A 87 12.09 16.79 4.08
N ASN A 88 13.17 16.84 3.30
CA ASN A 88 13.53 18.03 2.51
C ASN A 88 13.59 19.32 3.36
N TYR A 89 13.94 19.21 4.65
CA TYR A 89 14.04 20.35 5.54
C TYR A 89 15.23 21.23 5.15
N PRO A 90 15.03 22.53 4.90
CA PRO A 90 16.03 23.38 4.26
C PRO A 90 17.14 23.90 5.22
N ALA A 91 16.98 23.74 6.53
CA ALA A 91 17.95 24.27 7.49
C ALA A 91 19.20 23.40 7.55
N SER A 92 20.38 24.03 7.43
CA SER A 92 21.69 23.36 7.47
C SER A 92 22.23 23.14 8.88
N GLU A 93 21.76 23.90 9.87
CA GLU A 93 22.34 23.94 11.22
C GLU A 93 21.89 22.75 12.09
N LYS A 94 20.75 22.16 11.79
CA LYS A 94 20.19 20.99 12.50
C LYS A 94 19.67 20.00 11.50
N SER A 95 20.10 18.74 11.60
CA SER A 95 19.52 17.68 10.78
C SER A 95 18.15 17.31 11.32
N PHE A 96 17.09 17.86 10.75
CA PHE A 96 15.72 17.49 11.11
C PHE A 96 15.41 16.01 10.77
N ASN A 97 16.04 15.46 9.72
CA ASN A 97 15.95 14.04 9.43
C ASN A 97 16.50 13.18 10.58
N ALA A 98 17.63 13.59 11.19
CA ALA A 98 18.19 12.89 12.35
C ALA A 98 17.27 13.01 13.58
N GLU A 99 16.56 14.13 13.75
CA GLU A 99 15.57 14.29 14.82
C GLU A 99 14.38 13.32 14.61
N ILE A 100 13.85 13.22 13.39
CA ILE A 100 12.76 12.29 13.07
C ILE A 100 13.20 10.82 13.17
N ALA A 101 14.45 10.50 12.78
CA ALA A 101 15.02 9.17 12.95
C ALA A 101 15.34 8.83 14.43
N GLY A 102 15.37 9.84 15.30
CA GLY A 102 15.76 9.71 16.71
C GLY A 102 14.69 9.08 17.61
N GLU A 103 15.05 8.92 18.89
CA GLU A 103 14.29 8.22 19.94
C GLU A 103 12.85 8.77 20.12
N MET A 104 12.65 10.07 19.90
CA MET A 104 11.35 10.72 20.07
C MET A 104 10.31 10.22 19.03
N PHE A 105 10.76 9.79 17.85
CA PHE A 105 9.88 9.43 16.74
C PHE A 105 10.12 8.00 16.24
N PHE A 106 11.15 7.77 15.41
CA PHE A 106 11.35 6.45 14.80
C PHE A 106 12.24 5.53 15.63
N ASP A 107 13.08 6.09 16.49
CA ASP A 107 14.09 5.37 17.28
C ASP A 107 14.84 4.35 16.41
N ALA A 108 15.32 4.82 15.24
CA ALA A 108 15.92 3.99 14.20
C ALA A 108 17.18 3.25 14.68
N ALA A 109 17.84 3.75 15.72
CA ALA A 109 18.98 3.08 16.33
C ALA A 109 18.57 1.76 17.02
N LYS A 110 17.35 1.71 17.55
CA LYS A 110 16.79 0.54 18.23
C LYS A 110 15.93 -0.31 17.28
N PHE A 111 15.19 0.34 16.41
CA PHE A 111 14.29 -0.30 15.46
C PHE A 111 14.78 0.01 14.04
N SER A 112 15.74 -0.77 13.57
CA SER A 112 16.46 -0.52 12.31
C SER A 112 15.66 -0.80 11.05
N GLU A 113 14.47 -1.39 11.18
CA GLU A 113 13.63 -1.75 10.03
C GLU A 113 12.15 -1.48 10.34
N ILE A 114 11.44 -0.98 9.32
CA ILE A 114 9.99 -1.02 9.21
C ILE A 114 9.67 -2.10 8.19
N THR A 115 8.83 -3.07 8.55
CA THR A 115 8.48 -4.18 7.65
C THR A 115 6.98 -4.26 7.41
N PHE A 116 6.60 -4.67 6.19
CA PHE A 116 5.22 -4.99 5.85
C PHE A 116 5.18 -6.35 5.15
N VAL A 117 4.36 -7.25 5.66
CA VAL A 117 4.15 -8.60 5.10
C VAL A 117 2.67 -8.78 4.80
N SER A 118 2.31 -8.95 3.54
CA SER A 118 0.91 -9.12 3.15
C SER A 118 0.32 -10.41 3.74
N THR A 119 -0.91 -10.30 4.25
CA THR A 119 -1.70 -11.42 4.79
C THR A 119 -2.94 -11.71 3.96
N ALA A 120 -3.46 -10.72 3.25
CA ALA A 120 -4.59 -10.87 2.35
C ALA A 120 -4.53 -9.84 1.20
N ILE A 121 -4.92 -10.28 0.01
CA ILE A 121 -5.11 -9.42 -1.15
C ILE A 121 -6.54 -9.64 -1.64
N ASN A 122 -7.30 -8.54 -1.75
CA ASN A 122 -8.67 -8.57 -2.26
C ASN A 122 -8.78 -7.69 -3.48
N VAL A 123 -9.37 -8.22 -4.54
CA VAL A 123 -9.63 -7.49 -5.79
C VAL A 123 -11.07 -6.97 -5.75
N LYS A 124 -11.24 -5.67 -5.98
CA LYS A 124 -12.55 -5.00 -6.03
C LYS A 124 -13.08 -4.96 -7.46
N ASP A 125 -12.21 -4.61 -8.39
CA ASP A 125 -12.45 -4.60 -9.84
C ASP A 125 -11.14 -4.96 -10.55
N GLY A 126 -11.12 -4.95 -11.89
CA GLY A 126 -9.94 -5.38 -12.65
C GLY A 126 -8.65 -4.59 -12.38
N LYS A 127 -8.70 -3.48 -11.67
CA LYS A 127 -7.53 -2.61 -11.39
C LYS A 127 -7.37 -2.21 -9.94
N THR A 128 -8.44 -2.20 -9.16
CA THR A 128 -8.40 -1.73 -7.78
C THR A 128 -8.65 -2.86 -6.79
N GLY A 129 -8.11 -2.71 -5.60
CA GLY A 129 -8.26 -3.70 -4.54
C GLY A 129 -7.67 -3.21 -3.24
N THR A 130 -7.51 -4.14 -2.31
CA THR A 130 -6.85 -3.88 -1.03
C THR A 130 -5.78 -4.92 -0.78
N VAL A 131 -4.68 -4.48 -0.17
CA VAL A 131 -3.66 -5.36 0.41
C VAL A 131 -3.65 -5.11 1.92
N THR A 132 -4.01 -6.15 2.67
CA THR A 132 -3.88 -6.16 4.12
C THR A 132 -2.60 -6.90 4.48
N GLY A 133 -1.85 -6.38 5.44
CA GLY A 133 -0.61 -7.00 5.89
C GLY A 133 -0.26 -6.57 7.30
N ASP A 134 0.68 -7.31 7.88
CA ASP A 134 1.25 -7.02 9.18
C ASP A 134 2.36 -5.96 8.99
N LEU A 135 2.10 -4.75 9.49
CA LEU A 135 3.09 -3.67 9.56
C LEU A 135 3.79 -3.75 10.92
N THR A 136 5.11 -3.94 10.88
CA THR A 136 5.96 -3.77 12.07
C THR A 136 6.66 -2.41 11.98
N PHE A 137 6.34 -1.54 12.92
CA PHE A 137 6.92 -0.21 13.03
C PHE A 137 7.22 0.09 14.50
N HIS A 138 8.39 0.67 14.80
CA HIS A 138 8.81 1.01 16.17
C HIS A 138 8.68 -0.17 17.14
N GLY A 139 8.95 -1.41 16.67
CA GLY A 139 8.86 -2.65 17.43
C GLY A 139 7.45 -3.18 17.70
N VAL A 140 6.40 -2.53 17.19
CA VAL A 140 5.01 -2.95 17.32
C VAL A 140 4.50 -3.47 15.97
N THR A 141 3.83 -4.62 15.97
CA THR A 141 3.20 -5.20 14.78
C THR A 141 1.68 -5.07 14.86
N LYS A 142 1.08 -4.50 13.81
CA LYS A 142 -0.38 -4.38 13.66
C LYS A 142 -0.82 -4.61 12.22
N PRO A 143 -2.04 -5.13 12.00
CA PRO A 143 -2.59 -5.21 10.66
C PRO A 143 -2.89 -3.82 10.11
N VAL A 144 -2.48 -3.59 8.86
CA VAL A 144 -2.74 -2.37 8.09
C VAL A 144 -3.29 -2.76 6.73
N THR A 145 -4.30 -2.04 6.27
CA THR A 145 -4.88 -2.22 4.94
C THR A 145 -4.56 -1.02 4.07
N LEU A 146 -4.05 -1.30 2.88
CA LEU A 146 -3.77 -0.31 1.84
C LEU A 146 -4.78 -0.46 0.71
N ASP A 147 -5.33 0.66 0.22
CA ASP A 147 -6.04 0.71 -1.04
C ASP A 147 -5.03 0.73 -2.17
N VAL A 148 -5.15 -0.19 -3.11
CA VAL A 148 -4.15 -0.42 -4.18
C VAL A 148 -4.80 -0.30 -5.55
N THR A 149 -4.08 0.34 -6.47
CA THR A 149 -4.42 0.43 -7.89
C THR A 149 -3.29 -0.16 -8.72
N LEU A 150 -3.60 -1.10 -9.61
CA LEU A 150 -2.71 -1.52 -10.68
C LEU A 150 -2.73 -0.45 -11.78
N ASN A 151 -1.61 0.26 -11.94
CA ASN A 151 -1.47 1.30 -12.95
C ASN A 151 -1.29 0.71 -14.34
N ALA A 152 -0.33 -0.21 -14.47
CA ALA A 152 -0.02 -0.91 -15.73
C ALA A 152 0.73 -2.22 -15.46
N ALA A 153 0.66 -3.11 -16.46
CA ALA A 153 1.51 -4.28 -16.60
C ALA A 153 2.08 -4.27 -18.03
N LEU A 154 3.39 -4.36 -18.15
CA LEU A 154 4.10 -4.30 -19.43
C LEU A 154 4.97 -5.55 -19.61
N ASN A 155 4.83 -6.23 -20.73
CA ASN A 155 5.59 -7.44 -21.04
C ASN A 155 5.97 -7.49 -22.53
N PRO A 156 7.20 -7.07 -22.89
CA PRO A 156 8.24 -6.50 -22.03
C PRO A 156 8.05 -4.98 -21.79
N HIS A 157 8.62 -4.47 -20.73
CA HIS A 157 8.76 -3.03 -20.54
C HIS A 157 9.70 -2.44 -21.58
N PRO A 158 9.38 -1.27 -22.20
CA PRO A 158 10.12 -0.75 -23.35
C PRO A 158 11.59 -0.43 -23.07
N MET A 159 11.96 -0.08 -21.85
CA MET A 159 13.34 0.26 -21.47
C MET A 159 14.07 -0.94 -20.87
N SER A 160 13.57 -1.53 -19.79
CA SER A 160 14.24 -2.64 -19.09
C SER A 160 14.22 -3.95 -19.88
N LYS A 161 13.31 -4.09 -20.87
CA LYS A 161 13.06 -5.33 -21.63
C LYS A 161 12.59 -6.51 -20.76
N LYS A 162 12.23 -6.25 -19.51
CA LYS A 162 11.70 -7.24 -18.55
C LYS A 162 10.21 -7.02 -18.31
N PRO A 163 9.45 -8.06 -17.94
CA PRO A 163 8.11 -7.88 -17.43
C PRO A 163 8.10 -6.97 -16.22
N THR A 164 7.21 -5.98 -16.21
CA THR A 164 7.14 -4.94 -15.17
C THR A 164 5.69 -4.64 -14.84
N VAL A 165 5.38 -4.47 -13.54
CA VAL A 165 4.05 -4.08 -13.06
C VAL A 165 4.18 -2.86 -12.16
N GLY A 166 3.30 -1.88 -12.35
CA GLY A 166 3.28 -0.63 -11.61
C GLY A 166 2.03 -0.50 -10.73
N PHE A 167 2.21 -0.03 -9.49
CA PHE A 167 1.14 0.15 -8.52
C PHE A 167 1.23 1.50 -7.82
N SER A 168 0.04 2.06 -7.54
CA SER A 168 -0.16 3.12 -6.56
C SER A 168 -0.90 2.55 -5.36
N ALA A 169 -0.51 2.95 -4.15
CA ALA A 169 -1.23 2.56 -2.94
C ALA A 169 -1.37 3.73 -1.97
N THR A 170 -2.47 3.72 -1.21
CA THR A 170 -2.72 4.69 -0.15
C THR A 170 -3.22 4.01 1.11
N GLY A 171 -2.97 4.63 2.26
CA GLY A 171 -3.47 4.16 3.54
C GLY A 171 -3.37 5.22 4.62
N VAL A 172 -3.93 4.92 5.77
CA VAL A 172 -3.80 5.74 6.98
C VAL A 172 -3.48 4.84 8.16
N ILE A 173 -2.48 5.22 8.94
CA ILE A 173 -2.15 4.58 10.21
C ILE A 173 -2.23 5.61 11.35
N LYS A 174 -2.47 5.14 12.57
CA LYS A 174 -2.26 5.96 13.78
C LYS A 174 -0.86 5.69 14.31
N ARG A 175 -0.01 6.71 14.35
CA ARG A 175 1.36 6.55 14.84
C ARG A 175 1.42 6.20 16.32
N SER A 176 0.46 6.65 17.12
CA SER A 176 0.34 6.26 18.53
C SER A 176 0.08 4.77 18.72
N ASP A 177 -0.56 4.10 17.75
CA ASP A 177 -0.77 2.65 17.76
C ASP A 177 0.53 1.85 17.73
N PHE A 178 1.61 2.48 17.25
CA PHE A 178 2.96 1.92 17.19
C PHE A 178 3.90 2.53 18.23
N GLY A 179 3.34 3.22 19.25
CA GLY A 179 4.13 3.80 20.34
C GLY A 179 4.75 5.16 20.02
N VAL A 180 4.55 5.69 18.80
CA VAL A 180 5.07 7.03 18.40
C VAL A 180 4.05 8.10 18.76
N ALA A 181 3.96 8.44 20.05
CA ALA A 181 2.95 9.35 20.58
C ALA A 181 3.45 10.80 20.82
N ALA A 182 4.73 11.08 20.56
CA ALA A 182 5.29 12.42 20.74
C ALA A 182 4.52 13.45 19.93
N LEU A 183 4.17 14.59 20.56
CA LEU A 183 3.47 15.71 19.93
C LEU A 183 2.11 15.35 19.29
N VAL A 184 1.45 14.24 19.69
CA VAL A 184 0.06 13.96 19.29
C VAL A 184 -0.84 15.09 19.84
N GLY A 185 -1.68 15.62 18.95
CA GLY A 185 -2.50 16.82 19.18
C GLY A 185 -2.01 17.95 18.25
N PRO A 186 -0.90 18.63 18.54
CA PRO A 186 -0.33 19.63 17.62
C PRO A 186 0.06 19.04 16.25
N VAL A 187 0.56 17.82 16.24
CA VAL A 187 0.82 17.02 15.03
C VAL A 187 -0.14 15.84 15.02
N SER A 188 -0.82 15.62 13.91
CA SER A 188 -1.85 14.58 13.82
C SER A 188 -1.31 13.20 14.23
N ASP A 189 -2.17 12.43 14.85
CA ASP A 189 -1.94 11.01 15.11
C ASP A 189 -2.06 10.19 13.81
N ASP A 190 -3.02 10.56 12.97
CA ASP A 190 -3.17 9.97 11.67
C ASP A 190 -2.01 10.36 10.75
N VAL A 191 -1.38 9.34 10.18
CA VAL A 191 -0.34 9.45 9.16
C VAL A 191 -0.89 8.89 7.86
N LYS A 192 -1.00 9.75 6.84
CA LYS A 192 -1.34 9.30 5.48
C LYS A 192 -0.11 8.71 4.82
N LEU A 193 -0.29 7.57 4.18
CA LEU A 193 0.70 6.90 3.34
C LEU A 193 0.31 7.06 1.88
N THR A 194 1.31 7.37 1.04
CA THR A 194 1.19 7.36 -0.43
C THR A 194 2.39 6.62 -0.98
N ILE A 195 2.12 5.57 -1.74
CA ILE A 195 3.14 4.66 -2.25
C ILE A 195 3.01 4.58 -3.76
N GLU A 196 4.11 4.77 -4.46
CA GLU A 196 4.24 4.56 -5.89
C GLU A 196 5.38 3.57 -6.10
N THR A 197 5.17 2.54 -6.91
CA THR A 197 6.20 1.51 -7.09
C THR A 197 6.07 0.80 -8.43
N GLU A 198 7.22 0.46 -9.01
CA GLU A 198 7.34 -0.47 -10.12
C GLU A 198 8.05 -1.73 -9.65
N PHE A 199 7.52 -2.90 -10.02
CA PHE A 199 8.13 -4.19 -9.75
C PHE A 199 8.60 -4.81 -11.06
N VAL A 200 9.86 -5.23 -11.10
CA VAL A 200 10.53 -5.81 -12.28
C VAL A 200 10.82 -7.28 -12.04
N ALA A 201 10.47 -8.14 -13.00
CA ALA A 201 10.73 -9.58 -12.95
C ALA A 201 12.22 -9.91 -12.82
N GLN A 202 12.54 -10.92 -12.03
CA GLN A 202 13.90 -11.37 -11.76
C GLN A 202 14.34 -12.50 -12.70
#